data_c66b5064433cca38c01f506865513ca0
#
_entry.id   c66b5064433cca38c01f506865513ca0
#
_cell.length_a   1.000
_cell.length_b   1.000
_cell.length_c   1.000
_cell.angle_alpha   90.00
_cell.angle_beta   90.00
_cell.angle_gamma   90.00
#
_symmetry.space_group_name_H-M   'P 1'
#
loop_
_entity.id
_entity.type
_entity.pdbx_description
1 polymer ?
#
loop_
_entity_poly.entity_id
_entity_poly.type
_entity_poly.pdbx_seq_one_letter_code
_entity_poly.pdbx_strand_id
1 'polypeptide(L)'
;NAACYRPGLLDEVWYDTLVKEYFEDIAARGYQVEINTKSYHDLGTFYPNERYFPLLRSLGIRVQVNSDSHYPERINSGRPEALRALKQAGYEIVMEMYNGVWQEMPIVL
;
A
#
# COMPACT_ATOMS: atom_id res chain seq x y z
N ASN A 1 -8.80 10.27 0.26
CA ASN A 1 -9.03 9.06 -0.46
C ASN A 1 -10.43 8.50 -0.29
N ALA A 2 -11.22 8.60 -1.34
CA ALA A 2 -12.64 8.26 -1.30
C ALA A 2 -12.90 6.81 -0.89
N ALA A 3 -12.03 5.87 -1.33
CA ALA A 3 -12.22 4.44 -1.04
C ALA A 3 -12.15 4.12 0.44
N CYS A 4 -11.39 4.88 1.23
CA CYS A 4 -11.29 4.65 2.67
C CYS A 4 -12.50 5.16 3.44
N TYR A 5 -13.23 6.12 2.89
CA TYR A 5 -14.29 6.84 3.62
C TYR A 5 -15.70 6.51 3.14
N ARG A 6 -15.82 5.62 2.16
CA ARG A 6 -17.11 5.25 1.59
C ARG A 6 -17.30 3.74 1.68
N PRO A 7 -17.97 3.25 2.73
CA PRO A 7 -18.20 1.80 2.89
C PRO A 7 -18.90 1.20 1.67
N GLY A 8 -18.45 0.03 1.25
CA GLY A 8 -19.03 -0.66 0.11
C GLY A 8 -18.49 -0.27 -1.24
N LEU A 9 -17.73 0.83 -1.36
CA LEU A 9 -17.19 1.25 -2.65
C LEU A 9 -16.25 0.20 -3.24
N LEU A 10 -15.46 -0.47 -2.40
CA LEU A 10 -14.51 -1.49 -2.86
C LEU A 10 -15.22 -2.72 -3.44
N ASP A 11 -16.48 -2.90 -3.17
CA ASP A 11 -17.27 -4.02 -3.67
C ASP A 11 -17.96 -3.71 -5.01
N GLU A 12 -17.85 -2.47 -5.47
CA GLU A 12 -18.42 -2.07 -6.76
C GLU A 12 -17.55 -2.58 -7.90
N VAL A 13 -18.16 -3.31 -8.83
CA VAL A 13 -17.42 -3.91 -9.96
C VAL A 13 -16.73 -2.83 -10.80
N TRP A 14 -17.41 -1.72 -11.07
CA TRP A 14 -16.83 -0.64 -11.86
C TRP A 14 -15.60 -0.02 -11.19
N TYR A 15 -15.64 0.10 -9.85
CA TYR A 15 -14.50 0.63 -9.10
C TYR A 15 -13.31 -0.32 -9.16
N ASP A 16 -13.56 -1.62 -8.99
CA ASP A 16 -12.51 -2.63 -9.07
C ASP A 16 -11.83 -2.59 -10.44
N THR A 17 -12.62 -2.46 -11.51
CA THR A 17 -12.08 -2.38 -12.87
C THR A 17 -11.20 -1.15 -13.04
N LEU A 18 -11.65 0.02 -12.56
CA LEU A 18 -10.87 1.25 -12.64
C LEU A 18 -9.56 1.14 -11.88
N VAL A 19 -9.59 0.55 -10.68
CA VAL A 19 -8.39 0.38 -9.86
C VAL A 19 -7.39 -0.52 -10.57
N LYS A 20 -7.86 -1.63 -11.14
CA LYS A 20 -6.99 -2.54 -11.89
C LYS A 20 -6.32 -1.85 -13.07
N GLU A 21 -7.09 -1.11 -13.85
CA GLU A 21 -6.55 -0.36 -14.99
C GLU A 21 -5.51 0.68 -14.55
N TYR A 22 -5.78 1.35 -13.43
CA TYR A 22 -4.88 2.34 -12.86
C TYR A 22 -3.54 1.70 -12.48
N PHE A 23 -3.57 0.57 -11.78
CA PHE A 23 -2.33 -0.09 -11.38
C PHE A 23 -1.61 -0.72 -12.57
N GLU A 24 -2.31 -1.21 -13.56
CA GLU A 24 -1.68 -1.69 -14.79
C GLU A 24 -0.91 -0.57 -15.48
N ASP A 25 -1.48 0.64 -15.52
CA ASP A 25 -0.81 1.81 -16.09
C ASP A 25 0.43 2.19 -15.28
N ILE A 26 0.33 2.18 -13.95
CA ILE A 26 1.47 2.44 -13.06
C ILE A 26 2.58 1.42 -13.30
N ALA A 27 2.23 0.15 -13.43
CA ALA A 27 3.21 -0.92 -13.68
C ALA A 27 3.92 -0.71 -15.02
N ALA A 28 3.17 -0.33 -16.05
CA ALA A 28 3.72 -0.08 -17.37
C ALA A 28 4.70 1.10 -17.37
N ARG A 29 4.51 2.07 -16.47
CA ARG A 29 5.38 3.22 -16.33
C ARG A 29 6.55 2.99 -15.38
N GLY A 30 6.58 1.86 -14.68
CA GLY A 30 7.66 1.53 -13.74
C GLY A 30 7.64 2.34 -12.45
N TYR A 31 6.51 2.88 -12.06
CA TYR A 31 6.40 3.68 -10.84
C TYR A 31 6.20 2.79 -9.61
N GLN A 32 6.68 3.28 -8.45
CA GLN A 32 6.39 2.67 -7.16
C GLN A 32 5.00 3.09 -6.68
N VAL A 33 4.41 2.28 -5.80
CA VAL A 33 3.17 2.63 -5.12
C VAL A 33 3.46 2.81 -3.63
N GLU A 34 2.98 3.92 -3.07
CA GLU A 34 3.06 4.18 -1.65
C GLU A 34 1.86 3.56 -0.94
N ILE A 35 2.13 2.71 0.03
CA ILE A 35 1.10 2.17 0.93
C ILE A 35 1.00 3.13 2.11
N ASN A 36 -0.12 3.85 2.18
CA ASN A 36 -0.30 4.85 3.22
C ASN A 36 -1.09 4.23 4.39
N THR A 37 -0.53 4.32 5.60
CA THR A 37 -1.13 3.74 6.80
C THR A 37 -1.84 4.78 7.67
N LYS A 38 -1.95 6.03 7.19
CA LYS A 38 -2.53 7.13 7.96
C LYS A 38 -3.92 6.81 8.49
N SER A 39 -4.74 6.17 7.68
CA SER A 39 -6.13 5.86 8.04
C SER A 39 -6.27 4.60 8.88
N TYR A 40 -5.21 3.83 9.08
CA TYR A 40 -5.31 2.55 9.77
C TYR A 40 -5.73 2.71 11.23
N HIS A 41 -5.19 3.73 11.91
CA HIS A 41 -5.52 3.97 13.31
C HIS A 41 -7.02 4.17 13.54
N ASP A 42 -7.68 4.89 12.62
CA ASP A 42 -9.09 5.25 12.77
C ASP A 42 -10.03 4.27 12.04
N LEU A 43 -9.62 3.75 10.90
CA LEU A 43 -10.50 2.99 10.00
C LEU A 43 -10.09 1.51 9.85
N GLY A 44 -8.92 1.11 10.36
CA GLY A 44 -8.44 -0.25 10.24
C GLY A 44 -8.07 -0.68 8.82
N THR A 45 -7.80 0.26 7.94
CA THR A 45 -7.51 -0.03 6.55
C THR A 45 -6.38 0.85 6.02
N PHE A 46 -5.73 0.39 4.95
CA PHE A 46 -4.66 1.12 4.28
C PHE A 46 -5.16 1.72 2.97
N TYR A 47 -4.34 2.59 2.39
CA TYR A 47 -4.55 3.05 1.02
C TYR A 47 -3.25 2.87 0.22
N PRO A 48 -3.29 2.12 -0.91
CA PRO A 48 -4.45 1.34 -1.40
C PRO A 48 -4.87 0.26 -0.40
N ASN A 49 -6.12 -0.17 -0.47
CA ASN A 49 -6.62 -1.21 0.42
C ASN A 49 -5.82 -2.50 0.22
N GLU A 50 -5.61 -3.27 1.30
CA GLU A 50 -4.83 -4.49 1.27
C GLU A 50 -5.38 -5.56 0.33
N ARG A 51 -6.65 -5.48 -0.04
CA ARG A 51 -7.23 -6.42 -1.01
C ARG A 51 -6.56 -6.33 -2.38
N TYR A 52 -5.89 -5.21 -2.68
CA TYR A 52 -5.19 -5.00 -3.95
C TYR A 52 -3.71 -5.38 -3.90
N PHE A 53 -3.18 -5.74 -2.73
CA PHE A 53 -1.76 -6.08 -2.62
C PHE A 53 -1.36 -7.27 -3.51
N PRO A 54 -2.18 -8.34 -3.61
CA PRO A 54 -1.83 -9.43 -4.54
C PRO A 54 -1.77 -8.95 -5.99
N LEU A 55 -2.64 -8.04 -6.39
CA LEU A 55 -2.61 -7.46 -7.74
C LEU A 55 -1.32 -6.68 -7.96
N LEU A 56 -0.94 -5.81 -7.01
CA LEU A 56 0.30 -5.05 -7.10
C LEU A 56 1.50 -5.99 -7.26
N ARG A 57 1.52 -7.06 -6.47
CA ARG A 57 2.60 -8.05 -6.54
C ARG A 57 2.62 -8.75 -7.90
N SER A 58 1.46 -9.14 -8.43
CA SER A 58 1.38 -9.82 -9.72
C SER A 58 1.83 -8.94 -10.87
N LEU A 59 1.65 -7.63 -10.75
CA LEU A 59 2.08 -6.66 -11.75
C LEU A 59 3.56 -6.28 -11.60
N GLY A 60 4.25 -6.79 -10.57
CA GLY A 60 5.64 -6.47 -10.31
C GLY A 60 5.87 -5.05 -9.81
N ILE A 61 4.86 -4.43 -9.22
CA ILE A 61 4.96 -3.06 -8.69
C ILE A 61 5.71 -3.08 -7.37
N ARG A 62 6.75 -2.23 -7.26
CA ARG A 62 7.45 -2.04 -6.00
C ARG A 62 6.63 -1.14 -5.10
N VAL A 63 6.68 -1.40 -3.79
CA VAL A 63 5.89 -0.67 -2.81
C VAL A 63 6.77 -0.09 -1.71
N GLN A 64 6.32 1.03 -1.16
CA GLN A 64 6.87 1.63 0.05
C GLN A 64 5.74 1.85 1.04
N VAL A 65 6.06 1.90 2.33
CA VAL A 65 5.07 2.09 3.39
C VAL A 65 5.33 3.41 4.08
N ASN A 66 4.30 4.25 4.19
CA ASN A 66 4.40 5.59 4.78
C ASN A 66 3.13 5.89 5.57
N SER A 67 3.27 6.56 6.70
CA SER A 67 2.13 6.93 7.54
C SER A 67 1.58 8.33 7.28
N ASP A 68 2.39 9.24 6.75
CA ASP A 68 2.05 10.66 6.62
C ASP A 68 1.59 11.30 7.92
N SER A 69 1.95 10.70 9.07
CA SER A 69 1.49 11.18 10.36
C SER A 69 2.43 12.23 10.93
N HIS A 70 1.85 13.29 11.49
CA HIS A 70 2.60 14.34 12.20
C HIS A 70 2.64 14.10 13.72
N TYR A 71 1.99 13.03 14.20
CA TYR A 71 1.94 12.72 15.62
C TYR A 71 2.92 11.58 15.91
N PRO A 72 3.91 11.77 16.81
CA PRO A 72 4.92 10.74 17.08
C PRO A 72 4.32 9.39 17.45
N GLU A 73 3.24 9.37 18.21
CA GLU A 73 2.59 8.13 18.63
C GLU A 73 1.91 7.38 17.47
N ARG A 74 1.75 8.01 16.30
CA ARG A 74 1.09 7.40 15.14
C ARG A 74 2.00 7.15 13.96
N ILE A 75 3.28 7.54 14.05
CA ILE A 75 4.21 7.41 12.92
C ILE A 75 4.32 5.97 12.45
N ASN A 76 4.34 5.01 13.38
CA ASN A 76 4.43 3.59 13.06
C ASN A 76 3.08 2.87 13.13
N SER A 77 1.98 3.61 13.28
CA SER A 77 0.65 3.01 13.34
C SER A 77 0.34 2.30 12.02
N GLY A 78 -0.01 1.02 12.10
CA GLY A 78 -0.35 0.23 10.94
C GLY A 78 0.84 -0.29 10.13
N ARG A 79 2.07 0.13 10.42
CA ARG A 79 3.24 -0.34 9.65
C ARG A 79 3.46 -1.85 9.78
N PRO A 80 3.47 -2.45 10.98
CA PRO A 80 3.63 -3.89 11.08
C PRO A 80 2.51 -4.65 10.37
N GLU A 81 1.29 -4.16 10.48
CA GLU A 81 0.13 -4.79 9.86
C GLU A 81 0.21 -4.70 8.33
N ALA A 82 0.65 -3.53 7.79
CA ALA A 82 0.84 -3.37 6.36
C ALA A 82 1.93 -4.31 5.84
N LEU A 83 3.06 -4.41 6.55
CA LEU A 83 4.15 -5.31 6.18
C LEU A 83 3.69 -6.77 6.20
N ARG A 84 2.89 -7.15 7.20
CA ARG A 84 2.33 -8.51 7.26
C ARG A 84 1.41 -8.78 6.08
N ALA A 85 0.53 -7.85 5.75
CA ALA A 85 -0.37 -8.01 4.62
C ALA A 85 0.38 -8.10 3.29
N LEU A 86 1.44 -7.30 3.12
CA LEU A 86 2.29 -7.37 1.95
C LEU A 86 3.00 -8.71 1.84
N LYS A 87 3.52 -9.22 2.96
CA LYS A 87 4.17 -10.52 2.98
C LYS A 87 3.20 -11.63 2.60
N GLN A 88 1.97 -11.58 3.10
CA GLN A 88 0.93 -12.54 2.75
C GLN A 88 0.56 -12.47 1.27
N ALA A 89 0.69 -11.30 0.65
CA ALA A 89 0.43 -11.11 -0.77
C ALA A 89 1.59 -11.55 -1.67
N GLY A 90 2.72 -11.96 -1.07
CA GLY A 90 3.88 -12.45 -1.81
C GLY A 90 5.05 -11.51 -1.87
N TYR A 91 4.98 -10.33 -1.26
CA TYR A 91 6.11 -9.41 -1.22
C TYR A 91 7.17 -9.91 -0.24
N GLU A 92 8.42 -9.88 -0.68
CA GLU A 92 9.56 -10.21 0.18
C GLU A 92 10.32 -8.97 0.62
N ILE A 93 10.18 -7.87 -0.13
CA ILE A 93 10.86 -6.61 0.13
C ILE A 93 9.90 -5.43 0.02
N VAL A 94 10.27 -4.33 0.68
CA VAL A 94 9.67 -3.02 0.45
C VAL A 94 10.80 -2.05 0.11
N MET A 95 10.44 -0.92 -0.53
CA MET A 95 11.41 0.13 -0.82
C MET A 95 11.44 1.12 0.33
N GLU A 96 12.64 1.54 0.73
CA GLU A 96 12.84 2.58 1.74
C GLU A 96 13.83 3.60 1.25
N MET A 97 13.59 4.86 1.59
CA MET A 97 14.52 5.94 1.28
C MET A 97 15.56 6.03 2.39
N TYR A 98 16.84 5.97 2.01
CA TYR A 98 17.94 6.10 2.96
C TYR A 98 19.02 6.97 2.33
N ASN A 99 19.35 8.07 2.99
CA ASN A 99 20.33 9.04 2.49
C ASN A 99 20.06 9.49 1.04
N GLY A 100 18.77 9.73 0.74
CA GLY A 100 18.38 10.21 -0.59
C GLY A 100 18.33 9.14 -1.67
N VAL A 101 18.53 7.87 -1.31
CA VAL A 101 18.54 6.76 -2.27
C VAL A 101 17.51 5.72 -1.87
N TRP A 102 16.73 5.25 -2.86
CA TRP A 102 15.80 4.15 -2.64
C TRP A 102 16.56 2.83 -2.50
N GLN A 103 16.25 2.08 -1.46
CA GLN A 103 16.87 0.79 -1.18
C GLN A 103 15.82 -0.28 -0.97
N GLU A 104 16.16 -1.52 -1.36
CA GLU A 104 15.33 -2.68 -1.12
C GLU A 104 15.58 -3.17 0.31
N MET A 105 14.49 -3.27 1.10
CA MET A 105 14.58 -3.73 2.49
C MET A 105 13.73 -4.98 2.66
N PRO A 106 14.30 -6.07 3.22
CA PRO A 106 13.51 -7.29 3.44
C PRO A 106 12.40 -7.05 4.45
N ILE A 107 11.26 -7.70 4.21
CA ILE A 107 10.16 -7.68 5.18
C ILE A 107 10.49 -8.71 6.25
N VAL A 108 10.75 -8.21 7.47
CA VAL A 108 11.06 -9.05 8.63
C VAL A 108 9.90 -8.93 9.61
N LEU A 109 9.29 -10.06 9.94
CA LEU A 109 8.15 -10.13 10.85
C LEU A 109 8.50 -10.86 12.16
#